data_2de457e7e086bb5c06fb2a4949233f04
#
_entry.id   2de457e7e086bb5c06fb2a4949233f04
#
_cell.length_a   1.000
_cell.length_b   1.000
_cell.length_c   1.000
_cell.angle_alpha   90.00
_cell.angle_beta   90.00
_cell.angle_gamma   90.00
#
_symmetry.space_group_name_H-M   'P 1'
#
loop_
_entity.id
_entity.type
_entity.pdbx_description
1 polymer ?
#
loop_
_entity_poly.entity_id
_entity_poly.type
_entity_poly.pdbx_seq_one_letter_code
_entity_poly.pdbx_strand_id
1 'polypeptide(L)'
;ENIVQAIPNSEASAWMKENIPLFECPQKNFEEMYYFRWWSLRKHIKNTPVGYGMTEFLVNRSYADKYNLIACAIGHHIYESRWLRNQDYLNQIIHTWYRGNEGGPMKKMEKFSSWNADAVFNRYLVNGDKAFLVDMIPDLDAEYKRWESTHRLSNGMYWQGDVQDGMEESISGGRKKKYARPTINSYMYGNAKALSTIGILTGNEGMAMTYGLKADTLKQLVQDKLWNTRHDFFETMRKDSSANVREAIGYIPWYFNLPAGGKFDVAWKQIVDEGGFSAPYGLTTAERRHPEFRTHGVGKCEWDGAIWPFASAQTLTGMANFMNNYPQSVLSDSVYFRQMELYVESQYHRGRPYIGEYLDEVTGYWLKGDQERSRYYNHSTFNDLIITGLVGLRPRIDDMVEVNPLIPEGKWDWFCLDNILYHGHNLTIIWDKDGSRYHQGKGLSVLVDGKKAGHLDTLGRLICPL
;
A
#
# COMPACT_ATOMS: atom_id res chain seq x y z
N GLU A 1 26.61 13.30 6.57
CA GLU A 1 25.53 13.78 5.68
C GLU A 1 24.48 14.47 6.53
N ASN A 2 24.23 15.74 6.23
CA ASN A 2 23.25 16.53 6.99
C ASN A 2 21.84 16.18 6.52
N ILE A 3 21.17 15.25 7.20
CA ILE A 3 19.74 15.02 7.08
C ILE A 3 19.06 15.54 8.32
N VAL A 4 18.10 16.44 8.14
CA VAL A 4 17.38 17.08 9.24
C VAL A 4 15.89 16.84 9.03
N GLN A 5 15.16 16.57 10.10
CA GLN A 5 13.70 16.50 10.06
C GLN A 5 13.12 17.78 9.47
N ALA A 6 12.32 17.68 8.41
CA ALA A 6 11.77 18.86 7.72
C ALA A 6 10.76 19.63 8.57
N ILE A 7 9.93 18.92 9.32
CA ILE A 7 8.89 19.49 10.17
C ILE A 7 9.17 19.10 11.64
N PRO A 8 9.64 20.02 12.50
CA PRO A 8 9.96 19.72 13.89
C PRO A 8 8.69 19.41 14.71
N ASN A 9 8.87 18.79 15.87
CA ASN A 9 7.75 18.41 16.75
C ASN A 9 6.92 19.61 17.22
N SER A 10 7.54 20.77 17.40
CA SER A 10 6.86 22.00 17.79
C SER A 10 5.84 22.48 16.75
N GLU A 11 6.05 22.14 15.48
CA GLU A 11 5.18 22.54 14.36
C GLU A 11 4.19 21.45 13.95
N ALA A 12 4.28 20.26 14.55
CA ALA A 12 3.50 19.10 14.13
C ALA A 12 1.99 19.33 14.08
N SER A 13 1.43 20.01 15.10
CA SER A 13 -0.01 20.25 15.18
C SER A 13 -0.49 21.21 14.09
N ALA A 14 0.23 22.30 13.84
CA ALA A 14 -0.09 23.25 12.78
C ALA A 14 0.04 22.58 11.40
N TRP A 15 1.17 21.89 11.17
CA TRP A 15 1.41 21.19 9.92
C TRP A 15 0.32 20.14 9.62
N MET A 16 -0.10 19.35 10.61
CA MET A 16 -1.16 18.36 10.41
C MET A 16 -2.49 19.01 10.04
N LYS A 17 -2.89 20.09 10.72
CA LYS A 17 -4.14 20.82 10.41
C LYS A 17 -4.18 21.34 8.98
N GLU A 18 -3.03 21.71 8.44
CA GLU A 18 -2.93 22.29 7.09
C GLU A 18 -2.76 21.23 6.00
N ASN A 19 -2.13 20.09 6.31
CA ASN A 19 -1.60 19.22 5.28
C ASN A 19 -2.27 17.85 5.17
N ILE A 20 -3.09 17.41 6.13
CA ILE A 20 -3.69 16.08 6.10
C ILE A 20 -5.21 16.15 5.95
N PRO A 21 -5.84 15.10 5.39
CA PRO A 21 -7.27 14.91 5.55
C PRO A 21 -7.62 14.70 7.02
N LEU A 22 -8.73 15.28 7.45
CA LEU A 22 -9.21 15.17 8.83
C LEU A 22 -10.25 14.05 8.92
N PHE A 23 -10.12 13.19 9.92
CA PHE A 23 -10.97 12.02 10.06
C PHE A 23 -11.55 11.93 11.48
N GLU A 24 -12.85 11.60 11.56
CA GLU A 24 -13.49 11.26 12.81
C GLU A 24 -14.50 10.12 12.64
N CYS A 25 -14.64 9.28 13.68
CA CYS A 25 -15.55 8.16 13.73
C CYS A 25 -15.92 7.80 15.20
N PRO A 26 -16.92 6.90 15.44
CA PRO A 26 -17.27 6.53 16.81
C PRO A 26 -16.19 5.77 17.58
N GLN A 27 -15.29 5.06 16.88
CA GLN A 27 -14.24 4.26 17.50
C GLN A 27 -12.96 5.07 17.69
N LYS A 28 -12.70 5.52 18.91
CA LYS A 28 -11.60 6.44 19.25
C LYS A 28 -10.20 5.90 18.94
N ASN A 29 -9.98 4.59 19.03
CA ASN A 29 -8.70 3.98 18.68
C ASN A 29 -8.37 4.12 17.18
N PHE A 30 -9.37 4.15 16.28
CA PHE A 30 -9.16 4.45 14.85
C PHE A 30 -8.68 5.89 14.66
N GLU A 31 -9.34 6.86 15.29
CA GLU A 31 -8.94 8.28 15.25
C GLU A 31 -7.52 8.46 15.81
N GLU A 32 -7.27 7.90 17.00
CA GLU A 32 -5.96 8.00 17.66
C GLU A 32 -4.85 7.46 16.76
N MET A 33 -5.08 6.27 16.17
CA MET A 33 -4.10 5.66 15.29
C MET A 33 -3.94 6.44 13.97
N TYR A 34 -5.03 6.94 13.38
CA TYR A 34 -4.99 7.76 12.17
C TYR A 34 -4.09 8.99 12.36
N TYR A 35 -4.30 9.77 13.43
CA TYR A 35 -3.49 10.96 13.69
C TYR A 35 -2.07 10.63 14.15
N PHE A 36 -1.88 9.54 14.89
CA PHE A 36 -0.56 9.05 15.26
C PHE A 36 0.28 8.67 14.03
N ARG A 37 -0.34 8.02 13.05
CA ARG A 37 0.32 7.64 11.80
C ARG A 37 0.74 8.86 10.98
N TRP A 38 -0.08 9.88 10.85
CA TRP A 38 0.31 11.15 10.22
C TRP A 38 1.43 11.86 10.99
N TRP A 39 1.30 11.91 12.30
CA TRP A 39 2.33 12.49 13.15
C TRP A 39 3.66 11.75 13.03
N SER A 40 3.65 10.43 12.94
CA SER A 40 4.82 9.59 12.73
C SER A 40 5.42 9.80 11.33
N LEU A 41 4.60 9.75 10.26
CA LEU A 41 5.04 9.93 8.87
C LEU A 41 5.81 11.26 8.70
N ARG A 42 5.29 12.36 9.27
CA ARG A 42 5.95 13.66 9.27
C ARG A 42 7.41 13.61 9.73
N LYS A 43 7.72 12.76 10.73
CA LYS A 43 9.09 12.62 11.26
C LYS A 43 10.07 12.07 10.23
N HIS A 44 9.56 11.34 9.26
CA HIS A 44 10.34 10.69 8.21
C HIS A 44 10.61 11.60 7.01
N ILE A 45 9.90 12.71 6.89
CA ILE A 45 10.22 13.74 5.88
C ILE A 45 11.48 14.47 6.33
N LYS A 46 12.54 14.36 5.54
CA LYS A 46 13.87 14.91 5.84
C LYS A 46 14.27 15.95 4.81
N ASN A 47 14.83 17.06 5.30
CA ASN A 47 15.58 17.96 4.44
C ASN A 47 16.91 17.30 4.06
N THR A 48 17.22 17.26 2.78
CA THR A 48 18.49 16.79 2.24
C THR A 48 19.07 17.85 1.33
N PRO A 49 20.36 17.79 0.97
CA PRO A 49 20.96 18.73 0.02
C PRO A 49 20.33 18.74 -1.38
N VAL A 50 19.49 17.73 -1.71
CA VAL A 50 18.89 17.54 -3.04
C VAL A 50 17.35 17.61 -3.03
N GLY A 51 16.76 18.05 -1.93
CA GLY A 51 15.32 18.13 -1.75
C GLY A 51 14.83 17.29 -0.57
N TYR A 52 13.52 17.11 -0.46
CA TYR A 52 12.98 16.23 0.58
C TYR A 52 13.26 14.76 0.27
N GLY A 53 13.62 14.00 1.32
CA GLY A 53 13.66 12.55 1.31
C GLY A 53 12.70 11.98 2.34
N MET A 54 12.28 10.74 2.17
CA MET A 54 11.48 10.02 3.17
C MET A 54 12.21 8.77 3.60
N THR A 55 12.43 8.64 4.91
CA THR A 55 13.16 7.50 5.48
C THR A 55 12.21 6.42 5.97
N GLU A 56 12.67 5.17 5.95
CA GLU A 56 11.98 4.03 6.56
C GLU A 56 12.25 3.97 8.07
N PHE A 57 13.51 4.21 8.46
CA PHE A 57 13.95 4.29 9.85
C PHE A 57 14.29 5.73 10.25
N LEU A 58 14.07 6.08 11.53
CA LEU A 58 14.57 7.34 12.08
C LEU A 58 16.06 7.29 12.39
N VAL A 59 16.59 6.12 12.72
CA VAL A 59 18.02 5.90 12.96
C VAL A 59 18.74 5.47 11.69
N ASN A 60 19.98 5.89 11.53
CA ASN A 60 20.77 5.56 10.34
C ASN A 60 21.03 4.06 10.21
N ARG A 61 20.92 3.55 8.98
CA ARG A 61 21.18 2.15 8.63
C ARG A 61 22.35 2.05 7.66
N SER A 62 23.31 1.19 7.97
CA SER A 62 24.51 0.99 7.14
C SER A 62 24.22 0.46 5.73
N TYR A 63 23.10 -0.24 5.55
CA TYR A 63 22.66 -0.77 4.26
C TYR A 63 21.80 0.20 3.44
N ALA A 64 21.35 1.31 4.04
CA ALA A 64 20.62 2.36 3.32
C ALA A 64 21.49 3.05 2.25
N ASP A 65 20.85 3.77 1.35
CA ASP A 65 21.50 4.69 0.42
C ASP A 65 21.84 6.03 1.13
N LYS A 66 22.34 7.02 0.39
CA LYS A 66 22.51 8.39 0.89
C LYS A 66 21.22 8.86 1.58
N TYR A 67 21.38 9.72 2.58
CA TYR A 67 20.27 10.32 3.33
C TYR A 67 19.40 9.31 4.09
N ASN A 68 19.96 8.13 4.37
CA ASN A 68 19.26 7.02 5.04
C ASN A 68 18.02 6.51 4.27
N LEU A 69 18.04 6.60 2.93
CA LEU A 69 16.93 6.16 2.08
C LEU A 69 17.01 4.66 1.83
N ILE A 70 15.85 3.97 1.89
CA ILE A 70 15.72 2.54 1.64
C ILE A 70 14.55 2.32 0.67
N ALA A 71 14.83 1.67 -0.46
CA ALA A 71 13.90 1.60 -1.58
C ALA A 71 12.68 0.69 -1.35
N CYS A 72 12.74 -0.26 -0.42
CA CYS A 72 11.69 -1.26 -0.28
C CYS A 72 10.31 -0.65 0.11
N ALA A 73 10.30 0.49 0.78
CA ALA A 73 9.08 1.15 1.24
C ALA A 73 8.58 2.29 0.31
N ILE A 74 9.24 2.58 -0.83
CA ILE A 74 8.88 3.72 -1.69
C ILE A 74 7.41 3.69 -2.10
N GLY A 75 6.90 2.55 -2.52
CA GLY A 75 5.48 2.41 -2.91
C GLY A 75 4.54 2.78 -1.77
N HIS A 76 4.78 2.27 -0.56
CA HIS A 76 3.99 2.64 0.63
C HIS A 76 4.12 4.13 0.95
N HIS A 77 5.32 4.71 0.86
CA HIS A 77 5.54 6.13 1.12
C HIS A 77 4.72 7.02 0.18
N ILE A 78 4.69 6.67 -1.12
CA ILE A 78 3.90 7.43 -2.12
C ILE A 78 2.41 7.26 -1.87
N TYR A 79 1.92 6.04 -1.66
CA TYR A 79 0.50 5.77 -1.40
C TYR A 79 -0.01 6.48 -0.15
N GLU A 80 0.74 6.45 0.95
CA GLU A 80 0.35 7.15 2.18
C GLU A 80 0.42 8.67 2.01
N SER A 81 1.47 9.19 1.34
CA SER A 81 1.70 10.63 1.21
C SER A 81 0.91 11.31 0.08
N ARG A 82 0.28 10.56 -0.83
CA ARG A 82 -0.51 11.15 -1.93
C ARG A 82 -1.68 12.00 -1.45
N TRP A 83 -2.08 11.84 -0.19
CA TRP A 83 -3.15 12.60 0.46
C TRP A 83 -2.69 13.89 1.14
N LEU A 84 -1.38 14.18 1.15
CA LEU A 84 -0.87 15.46 1.65
C LEU A 84 -1.34 16.60 0.75
N ARG A 85 -1.84 17.66 1.35
CA ARG A 85 -2.31 18.84 0.61
C ARG A 85 -1.17 19.60 -0.06
N ASN A 86 -0.05 19.79 0.64
CA ASN A 86 1.16 20.32 0.01
C ASN A 86 1.90 19.20 -0.72
N GLN A 87 1.70 19.16 -2.04
CA GLN A 87 2.28 18.16 -2.91
C GLN A 87 3.78 18.30 -3.11
N ASP A 88 4.39 19.44 -2.73
CA ASP A 88 5.84 19.65 -2.86
C ASP A 88 6.65 18.63 -2.04
N TYR A 89 6.13 18.21 -0.89
CA TYR A 89 6.79 17.15 -0.11
C TYR A 89 6.95 15.90 -0.95
N LEU A 90 5.86 15.39 -1.50
CA LEU A 90 5.88 14.14 -2.27
C LEU A 90 6.60 14.29 -3.61
N ASN A 91 6.42 15.42 -4.30
CA ASN A 91 7.13 15.72 -5.55
C ASN A 91 8.65 15.64 -5.36
N GLN A 92 9.17 16.31 -4.34
CA GLN A 92 10.60 16.32 -4.05
C GLN A 92 11.09 14.97 -3.55
N ILE A 93 10.30 14.21 -2.76
CA ILE A 93 10.64 12.85 -2.34
C ILE A 93 10.82 11.94 -3.57
N ILE A 94 9.89 12.00 -4.54
CA ILE A 94 10.00 11.23 -5.78
C ILE A 94 11.23 11.69 -6.59
N HIS A 95 11.41 12.99 -6.79
CA HIS A 95 12.58 13.52 -7.51
C HIS A 95 13.91 13.13 -6.83
N THR A 96 13.95 13.13 -5.50
CA THR A 96 15.16 12.69 -4.76
C THR A 96 15.54 11.25 -5.10
N TRP A 97 14.57 10.35 -5.22
CA TRP A 97 14.83 8.98 -5.61
C TRP A 97 15.36 8.86 -7.05
N TYR A 98 14.77 9.58 -7.99
CA TYR A 98 15.09 9.45 -9.42
C TYR A 98 16.22 10.34 -9.90
N ARG A 99 16.49 11.46 -9.20
CA ARG A 99 17.43 12.50 -9.67
C ARG A 99 18.39 13.01 -8.58
N GLY A 100 18.31 12.47 -7.37
CA GLY A 100 19.09 12.94 -6.20
C GLY A 100 20.57 12.53 -6.21
N ASN A 101 21.00 11.66 -7.10
CA ASN A 101 22.39 11.27 -7.24
C ASN A 101 23.02 11.91 -8.51
N GLU A 102 23.48 13.15 -8.37
CA GLU A 102 24.11 13.89 -9.47
C GLU A 102 23.22 13.99 -10.74
N GLY A 103 21.93 14.18 -10.54
CA GLY A 103 20.92 14.24 -11.62
C GLY A 103 20.37 12.88 -12.09
N GLY A 104 20.89 11.79 -11.54
CA GLY A 104 20.43 10.43 -11.82
C GLY A 104 19.79 9.76 -10.60
N PRO A 105 19.32 8.50 -10.74
CA PRO A 105 18.67 7.77 -9.68
C PRO A 105 19.62 7.46 -8.52
N MET A 106 19.06 7.35 -7.32
CA MET A 106 19.81 6.92 -6.13
C MET A 106 20.42 5.54 -6.38
N LYS A 107 21.66 5.34 -5.90
CA LYS A 107 22.48 4.15 -6.23
C LYS A 107 21.86 2.81 -5.82
N LYS A 108 21.02 2.81 -4.78
CA LYS A 108 20.36 1.60 -4.28
C LYS A 108 18.84 1.58 -4.58
N MET A 109 18.38 2.35 -5.56
CA MET A 109 16.96 2.43 -5.91
C MET A 109 16.41 1.06 -6.34
N GLU A 110 17.14 0.30 -7.16
CA GLU A 110 16.75 -1.05 -7.58
C GLU A 110 17.30 -2.15 -6.67
N LYS A 111 17.72 -1.82 -5.43
CA LYS A 111 18.17 -2.85 -4.47
C LYS A 111 17.02 -3.72 -3.99
N PHE A 112 15.83 -3.14 -3.88
CA PHE A 112 14.62 -3.83 -3.46
C PHE A 112 13.54 -3.76 -4.55
N SER A 113 12.73 -4.81 -4.66
CA SER A 113 11.55 -4.80 -5.53
C SER A 113 10.61 -3.66 -5.16
N SER A 114 10.04 -3.01 -6.16
CA SER A 114 9.16 -1.86 -5.95
C SER A 114 8.11 -1.72 -7.05
N TRP A 115 7.03 -0.98 -6.74
CA TRP A 115 5.93 -0.66 -7.66
C TRP A 115 5.84 0.84 -7.91
N ASN A 116 6.99 1.45 -8.19
CA ASN A 116 7.12 2.91 -8.22
C ASN A 116 6.30 3.58 -9.32
N ALA A 117 6.28 3.03 -10.54
CA ALA A 117 5.48 3.61 -11.64
C ALA A 117 3.98 3.56 -11.34
N ASP A 118 3.52 2.44 -10.76
CA ASP A 118 2.14 2.33 -10.27
C ASP A 118 1.84 3.36 -9.18
N ALA A 119 2.73 3.51 -8.20
CA ALA A 119 2.54 4.46 -7.11
C ALA A 119 2.53 5.92 -7.58
N VAL A 120 3.41 6.31 -8.50
CA VAL A 120 3.43 7.66 -9.10
C VAL A 120 2.15 7.90 -9.92
N PHE A 121 1.67 6.91 -10.65
CA PHE A 121 0.39 7.01 -11.35
C PHE A 121 -0.78 7.15 -10.38
N ASN A 122 -0.79 6.38 -9.28
CA ASN A 122 -1.82 6.49 -8.25
C ASN A 122 -1.79 7.82 -7.46
N ARG A 123 -0.63 8.49 -7.38
CA ARG A 123 -0.55 9.88 -6.93
C ARG A 123 -1.30 10.80 -7.91
N TYR A 124 -1.09 10.63 -9.22
CA TYR A 124 -1.81 11.40 -10.23
C TYR A 124 -3.32 11.21 -10.13
N LEU A 125 -3.81 10.01 -9.85
CA LEU A 125 -5.25 9.76 -9.67
C LEU A 125 -5.85 10.54 -8.48
N VAL A 126 -5.05 11.01 -7.54
CA VAL A 126 -5.52 11.85 -6.42
C VAL A 126 -5.45 13.33 -6.75
N ASN A 127 -4.35 13.80 -7.33
CA ASN A 127 -4.11 15.24 -7.46
C ASN A 127 -4.32 15.82 -8.86
N GLY A 128 -4.44 14.96 -9.90
CA GLY A 128 -4.63 15.40 -11.29
C GLY A 128 -3.43 16.09 -11.92
N ASP A 129 -2.26 16.12 -11.26
CA ASP A 129 -1.07 16.83 -11.75
C ASP A 129 -0.40 16.10 -12.92
N LYS A 130 -0.96 16.34 -14.11
CA LYS A 130 -0.47 15.76 -15.36
C LYS A 130 0.94 16.27 -15.72
N ALA A 131 1.30 17.49 -15.34
CA ALA A 131 2.61 18.05 -15.66
C ALA A 131 3.73 17.28 -14.96
N PHE A 132 3.58 17.00 -13.66
CA PHE A 132 4.51 16.18 -12.93
C PHE A 132 4.57 14.74 -13.48
N LEU A 133 3.42 14.16 -13.83
CA LEU A 133 3.38 12.81 -14.39
C LEU A 133 4.17 12.73 -15.71
N VAL A 134 4.02 13.71 -16.59
CA VAL A 134 4.76 13.81 -17.87
C VAL A 134 6.26 13.99 -17.63
N ASP A 135 6.66 14.82 -16.65
CA ASP A 135 8.06 15.03 -16.27
C ASP A 135 8.74 13.72 -15.81
N MET A 136 7.97 12.83 -15.16
CA MET A 136 8.48 11.56 -14.63
C MET A 136 8.56 10.43 -15.67
N ILE A 137 7.95 10.55 -16.84
CA ILE A 137 7.93 9.47 -17.85
C ILE A 137 9.32 8.90 -18.17
N PRO A 138 10.35 9.71 -18.48
CA PRO A 138 11.68 9.17 -18.82
C PRO A 138 12.30 8.35 -17.68
N ASP A 139 12.10 8.78 -16.45
CA ASP A 139 12.64 8.14 -15.26
C ASP A 139 11.97 6.79 -15.00
N LEU A 140 10.63 6.76 -15.06
CA LEU A 140 9.82 5.55 -14.86
C LEU A 140 10.08 4.50 -15.96
N ASP A 141 10.18 4.93 -17.21
CA ASP A 141 10.52 4.07 -18.36
C ASP A 141 11.92 3.47 -18.20
N ALA A 142 12.90 4.30 -17.81
CA ALA A 142 14.26 3.85 -17.59
C ALA A 142 14.37 2.85 -16.43
N GLU A 143 13.66 3.07 -15.32
CA GLU A 143 13.60 2.13 -14.19
C GLU A 143 13.02 0.79 -14.64
N TYR A 144 11.89 0.79 -15.35
CA TYR A 144 11.29 -0.45 -15.84
C TYR A 144 12.26 -1.25 -16.71
N LYS A 145 12.96 -0.58 -17.64
CA LYS A 145 13.94 -1.22 -18.53
C LYS A 145 15.15 -1.77 -17.76
N ARG A 146 15.58 -1.13 -16.68
CA ARG A 146 16.66 -1.65 -15.83
C ARG A 146 16.22 -2.94 -15.13
N TRP A 147 15.01 -2.99 -14.60
CA TRP A 147 14.43 -4.23 -14.05
C TRP A 147 14.35 -5.35 -15.10
N GLU A 148 13.89 -5.05 -16.31
CA GLU A 148 13.88 -6.02 -17.42
C GLU A 148 15.27 -6.58 -17.71
N SER A 149 16.26 -5.70 -17.84
CA SER A 149 17.62 -6.11 -18.23
C SER A 149 18.32 -6.98 -17.18
N THR A 150 17.93 -6.87 -15.90
CA THR A 150 18.65 -7.49 -14.77
C THR A 150 17.89 -8.66 -14.16
N HIS A 151 16.56 -8.67 -14.20
CA HIS A 151 15.73 -9.62 -13.43
C HIS A 151 14.80 -10.48 -14.30
N ARG A 152 14.77 -10.30 -15.61
CA ARG A 152 13.90 -11.08 -16.50
C ARG A 152 14.46 -12.49 -16.72
N LEU A 153 13.60 -13.49 -16.55
CA LEU A 153 13.88 -14.89 -16.87
C LEU A 153 13.61 -15.18 -18.34
N SER A 154 14.17 -16.29 -18.84
CA SER A 154 13.96 -16.74 -20.23
C SER A 154 12.49 -17.04 -20.55
N ASN A 155 11.68 -17.39 -19.55
CA ASN A 155 10.24 -17.62 -19.71
C ASN A 155 9.39 -16.34 -19.67
N GLY A 156 10.02 -15.16 -19.58
CA GLY A 156 9.34 -13.86 -19.56
C GLY A 156 8.91 -13.34 -18.19
N MET A 157 9.00 -14.17 -17.15
CA MET A 157 8.77 -13.75 -15.76
C MET A 157 9.99 -13.02 -15.17
N TYR A 158 9.85 -12.48 -13.98
CA TYR A 158 10.92 -11.85 -13.22
C TYR A 158 11.27 -12.66 -11.99
N TRP A 159 12.56 -12.67 -11.64
CA TRP A 159 13.05 -13.32 -10.44
C TRP A 159 13.39 -12.30 -9.35
N GLN A 160 13.30 -12.73 -8.09
CA GLN A 160 13.82 -11.99 -6.95
C GLN A 160 14.24 -12.95 -5.82
N GLY A 161 15.19 -12.50 -4.99
CA GLY A 161 15.47 -13.11 -3.70
C GLY A 161 14.58 -12.53 -2.61
N ASP A 162 14.30 -13.30 -1.58
CA ASP A 162 13.50 -12.85 -0.44
C ASP A 162 14.09 -11.61 0.27
N VAL A 163 15.41 -11.54 0.39
CA VAL A 163 16.12 -10.38 0.99
C VAL A 163 15.87 -9.11 0.19
N GLN A 164 15.87 -9.18 -1.14
CA GLN A 164 15.65 -8.03 -2.02
C GLN A 164 14.17 -7.74 -2.27
N ASP A 165 13.28 -8.62 -1.82
CA ASP A 165 11.87 -8.28 -1.63
C ASP A 165 11.61 -7.55 -0.29
N GLY A 166 12.63 -7.47 0.58
CA GLY A 166 12.48 -6.97 1.95
C GLY A 166 11.73 -7.95 2.86
N MET A 167 11.78 -9.26 2.52
CA MET A 167 10.98 -10.34 3.13
C MET A 167 11.86 -11.51 3.54
N GLU A 168 12.90 -11.21 4.29
CA GLU A 168 13.92 -12.16 4.72
C GLU A 168 13.36 -13.28 5.56
N GLU A 169 13.88 -14.48 5.36
CA GLU A 169 13.48 -15.71 6.07
C GLU A 169 12.06 -16.20 5.71
N SER A 170 11.46 -15.72 4.61
CA SER A 170 10.20 -16.30 4.12
C SER A 170 10.37 -17.79 3.79
N ILE A 171 9.32 -18.59 4.02
CA ILE A 171 9.36 -20.05 3.82
C ILE A 171 9.67 -20.39 2.35
N SER A 172 9.06 -19.66 1.42
CA SER A 172 9.31 -19.85 -0.02
C SER A 172 10.64 -19.27 -0.50
N GLY A 173 11.31 -18.49 0.34
CA GLY A 173 12.51 -17.76 0.00
C GLY A 173 13.78 -18.61 -0.12
N GLY A 174 14.91 -17.98 0.01
CA GLY A 174 16.22 -18.63 -0.08
C GLY A 174 17.35 -17.64 -0.32
N ARG A 175 17.32 -16.48 0.33
CA ARG A 175 18.32 -15.40 0.37
C ARG A 175 18.98 -15.06 -0.98
N LYS A 176 19.72 -15.96 -1.59
CA LYS A 176 20.42 -15.77 -2.86
C LYS A 176 19.79 -16.51 -4.03
N LYS A 177 18.63 -17.12 -3.83
CA LYS A 177 17.95 -17.90 -4.87
C LYS A 177 17.12 -16.99 -5.76
N LYS A 178 17.22 -17.20 -7.05
CA LYS A 178 16.49 -16.47 -8.08
C LYS A 178 15.18 -17.21 -8.37
N TYR A 179 14.13 -16.84 -7.64
CA TYR A 179 12.80 -17.46 -7.78
C TYR A 179 11.82 -16.50 -8.43
N ALA A 180 10.87 -17.02 -9.21
CA ALA A 180 9.75 -16.22 -9.69
C ALA A 180 8.73 -16.09 -8.55
N ARG A 181 8.67 -14.91 -7.95
CA ARG A 181 7.84 -14.62 -6.77
C ARG A 181 6.61 -13.81 -7.17
N PRO A 182 5.47 -14.00 -6.49
CA PRO A 182 4.28 -13.16 -6.69
C PRO A 182 4.56 -11.65 -6.57
N THR A 183 5.46 -11.24 -5.66
CA THR A 183 5.90 -9.86 -5.43
C THR A 183 6.38 -9.18 -6.71
N ILE A 184 7.58 -9.50 -7.16
CA ILE A 184 8.24 -8.84 -8.30
C ILE A 184 7.40 -8.94 -9.58
N ASN A 185 6.72 -10.07 -9.83
CA ASN A 185 5.91 -10.24 -11.04
C ASN A 185 4.64 -9.38 -11.01
N SER A 186 4.01 -9.22 -9.85
CA SER A 186 2.88 -8.31 -9.69
C SER A 186 3.32 -6.84 -9.75
N TYR A 187 4.46 -6.49 -9.16
CA TYR A 187 5.01 -5.13 -9.24
C TYR A 187 5.33 -4.74 -10.69
N MET A 188 5.97 -5.61 -11.44
CA MET A 188 6.26 -5.36 -12.85
C MET A 188 5.00 -5.28 -13.71
N TYR A 189 3.96 -6.08 -13.39
CA TYR A 189 2.65 -5.94 -14.01
C TYR A 189 2.02 -4.57 -13.71
N GLY A 190 1.95 -4.17 -12.45
CA GLY A 190 1.41 -2.89 -12.02
C GLY A 190 2.13 -1.71 -12.67
N ASN A 191 3.47 -1.74 -12.66
CA ASN A 191 4.30 -0.74 -13.32
C ASN A 191 4.05 -0.67 -14.83
N ALA A 192 3.95 -1.82 -15.52
CA ALA A 192 3.65 -1.85 -16.96
C ALA A 192 2.26 -1.30 -17.26
N LYS A 193 1.25 -1.68 -16.46
CA LYS A 193 -0.12 -1.18 -16.60
C LYS A 193 -0.19 0.34 -16.40
N ALA A 194 0.49 0.86 -15.38
CA ALA A 194 0.60 2.30 -15.13
C ALA A 194 1.24 3.02 -16.32
N LEU A 195 2.39 2.54 -16.81
CA LEU A 195 3.09 3.13 -17.95
C LEU A 195 2.24 3.08 -19.24
N SER A 196 1.50 1.99 -19.47
CA SER A 196 0.55 1.91 -20.59
C SER A 196 -0.54 2.98 -20.47
N THR A 197 -1.15 3.13 -19.29
CA THR A 197 -2.20 4.12 -19.06
C THR A 197 -1.66 5.55 -19.17
N ILE A 198 -0.44 5.81 -18.67
CA ILE A 198 0.25 7.10 -18.86
C ILE A 198 0.46 7.38 -20.36
N GLY A 199 0.83 6.38 -21.15
CA GLY A 199 0.95 6.49 -22.59
C GLY A 199 -0.36 6.93 -23.24
N ILE A 200 -1.49 6.33 -22.87
CA ILE A 200 -2.83 6.72 -23.34
C ILE A 200 -3.14 8.16 -22.97
N LEU A 201 -2.95 8.54 -21.71
CA LEU A 201 -3.22 9.89 -21.19
C LEU A 201 -2.41 11.00 -21.88
N THR A 202 -1.21 10.66 -22.32
CA THR A 202 -0.28 11.62 -22.92
C THR A 202 -0.25 11.56 -24.44
N GLY A 203 -1.05 10.67 -25.05
CA GLY A 203 -1.07 10.47 -26.51
C GLY A 203 0.18 9.77 -27.04
N ASN A 204 0.95 9.11 -26.21
CA ASN A 204 2.10 8.30 -26.61
C ASN A 204 1.67 6.86 -26.91
N GLU A 205 1.16 6.65 -28.14
CA GLU A 205 0.64 5.35 -28.58
C GLU A 205 1.68 4.23 -28.53
N GLY A 206 2.94 4.54 -28.85
CA GLY A 206 4.04 3.57 -28.81
C GLY A 206 4.30 3.04 -27.39
N MET A 207 4.28 3.94 -26.41
CA MET A 207 4.40 3.60 -24.99
C MET A 207 3.18 2.81 -24.51
N ALA A 208 1.98 3.29 -24.84
CA ALA A 208 0.72 2.65 -24.48
C ALA A 208 0.68 1.19 -24.95
N MET A 209 0.99 0.94 -26.22
CA MET A 209 1.00 -0.40 -26.81
C MET A 209 2.11 -1.28 -26.23
N THR A 210 3.34 -0.77 -26.13
CA THR A 210 4.49 -1.54 -25.61
C THR A 210 4.25 -2.04 -24.21
N TYR A 211 3.83 -1.16 -23.30
CA TYR A 211 3.59 -1.52 -21.91
C TYR A 211 2.27 -2.26 -21.69
N GLY A 212 1.27 -2.03 -22.54
CA GLY A 212 0.04 -2.83 -22.56
C GLY A 212 0.33 -4.31 -22.84
N LEU A 213 1.09 -4.61 -23.89
CA LEU A 213 1.51 -5.98 -24.22
C LEU A 213 2.34 -6.64 -23.11
N LYS A 214 3.22 -5.88 -22.45
CA LYS A 214 4.00 -6.39 -21.31
C LYS A 214 3.09 -6.73 -20.13
N ALA A 215 2.15 -5.88 -19.81
CA ALA A 215 1.18 -6.12 -18.73
C ALA A 215 0.32 -7.36 -19.04
N ASP A 216 -0.24 -7.48 -20.25
CA ASP A 216 -1.06 -8.62 -20.63
C ASP A 216 -0.27 -9.94 -20.59
N THR A 217 0.98 -9.91 -21.06
CA THR A 217 1.88 -11.06 -20.99
C THR A 217 2.15 -11.49 -19.54
N LEU A 218 2.46 -10.53 -18.67
CA LEU A 218 2.71 -10.82 -17.25
C LEU A 218 1.46 -11.32 -16.53
N LYS A 219 0.30 -10.74 -16.83
CA LYS A 219 -0.98 -11.22 -16.30
C LYS A 219 -1.17 -12.70 -16.61
N GLN A 220 -0.98 -13.09 -17.86
CA GLN A 220 -1.11 -14.48 -18.29
C GLN A 220 -0.09 -15.37 -17.56
N LEU A 221 1.19 -14.98 -17.56
CA LEU A 221 2.25 -15.76 -16.93
C LEU A 221 2.04 -15.95 -15.42
N VAL A 222 1.64 -14.91 -14.70
CA VAL A 222 1.36 -15.01 -13.25
C VAL A 222 0.20 -16.00 -13.01
N GLN A 223 -0.90 -15.87 -13.76
CA GLN A 223 -2.06 -16.75 -13.61
C GLN A 223 -1.75 -18.21 -13.96
N ASP A 224 -0.94 -18.45 -14.98
CA ASP A 224 -0.64 -19.81 -15.46
C ASP A 224 0.48 -20.49 -14.66
N LYS A 225 1.47 -19.72 -14.19
CA LYS A 225 2.71 -20.28 -13.61
C LYS A 225 2.79 -20.19 -12.11
N LEU A 226 2.19 -19.14 -11.50
CA LEU A 226 2.27 -18.96 -10.04
C LEU A 226 1.03 -19.48 -9.30
N TRP A 227 -0.07 -19.76 -10.00
CA TRP A 227 -1.25 -20.37 -9.38
C TRP A 227 -1.03 -21.84 -9.11
N ASN A 228 -0.98 -22.21 -7.84
CA ASN A 228 -0.94 -23.61 -7.42
C ASN A 228 -2.37 -24.16 -7.27
N THR A 229 -2.79 -25.02 -8.18
CA THR A 229 -4.16 -25.60 -8.19
C THR A 229 -4.43 -26.57 -7.05
N ARG A 230 -3.41 -27.06 -6.33
CA ARG A 230 -3.59 -27.91 -5.13
C ARG A 230 -3.92 -27.09 -3.90
N HIS A 231 -3.39 -25.87 -3.85
CA HIS A 231 -3.57 -24.97 -2.72
C HIS A 231 -4.57 -23.85 -3.02
N ASP A 232 -5.00 -23.71 -4.28
CA ASP A 232 -5.83 -22.58 -4.72
C ASP A 232 -5.25 -21.22 -4.28
N PHE A 233 -3.96 -21.01 -4.61
CA PHE A 233 -3.22 -19.83 -4.17
C PHE A 233 -2.06 -19.47 -5.12
N PHE A 234 -1.70 -18.19 -5.20
CA PHE A 234 -0.49 -17.76 -5.90
C PHE A 234 0.74 -17.99 -5.02
N GLU A 235 1.69 -18.77 -5.52
CA GLU A 235 2.88 -19.19 -4.79
C GLU A 235 4.17 -18.90 -5.55
N THR A 236 5.27 -18.84 -4.81
CA THR A 236 6.61 -18.72 -5.42
C THR A 236 6.93 -19.96 -6.26
N MET A 237 7.41 -19.74 -7.48
CA MET A 237 7.95 -20.80 -8.35
C MET A 237 9.45 -20.95 -8.12
N ARG A 238 9.85 -22.10 -7.58
CA ARG A 238 11.24 -22.51 -7.40
C ARG A 238 11.67 -23.33 -8.61
N LYS A 239 12.39 -22.71 -9.57
CA LYS A 239 12.73 -23.37 -10.84
C LYS A 239 11.45 -23.89 -11.53
N ASP A 240 11.20 -25.19 -11.47
CA ASP A 240 10.12 -25.89 -12.17
C ASP A 240 8.97 -26.35 -11.24
N SER A 241 9.00 -25.98 -9.97
CA SER A 241 7.98 -26.40 -8.99
C SER A 241 7.54 -25.27 -8.08
N SER A 242 6.28 -25.29 -7.66
CA SER A 242 5.78 -24.42 -6.62
C SER A 242 6.48 -24.64 -5.29
N ALA A 243 6.58 -23.60 -4.48
CA ALA A 243 7.11 -23.68 -3.13
C ALA A 243 6.22 -24.48 -2.17
N ASN A 244 4.97 -24.73 -2.54
CA ASN A 244 3.95 -25.43 -1.76
C ASN A 244 3.69 -24.82 -0.38
N VAL A 245 3.70 -23.52 -0.32
CA VAL A 245 3.33 -22.73 0.87
C VAL A 245 2.55 -21.50 0.44
N ARG A 246 1.43 -21.23 1.12
CA ARG A 246 0.72 -19.96 0.99
C ARG A 246 1.43 -18.91 1.85
N GLU A 247 1.81 -17.83 1.25
CA GLU A 247 2.36 -16.65 1.92
C GLU A 247 1.60 -15.40 1.52
N ALA A 248 1.56 -14.38 2.37
CA ALA A 248 0.81 -13.14 2.13
C ALA A 248 1.15 -12.48 0.77
N ILE A 249 2.35 -12.72 0.25
CA ILE A 249 2.74 -12.27 -1.09
C ILE A 249 1.84 -12.79 -2.21
N GLY A 250 1.14 -13.89 -2.00
CA GLY A 250 0.16 -14.43 -2.95
C GLY A 250 -1.12 -13.61 -3.06
N TYR A 251 -1.35 -12.62 -2.20
CA TYR A 251 -2.43 -11.62 -2.33
C TYR A 251 -2.02 -10.38 -3.12
N ILE A 252 -0.73 -10.15 -3.34
CA ILE A 252 -0.21 -8.97 -4.06
C ILE A 252 -0.76 -8.85 -5.50
N PRO A 253 -1.06 -9.93 -6.24
CA PRO A 253 -1.72 -9.78 -7.54
C PRO A 253 -2.99 -8.92 -7.50
N TRP A 254 -3.81 -9.00 -6.45
CA TRP A 254 -5.02 -8.17 -6.31
C TRP A 254 -4.73 -6.70 -5.93
N TYR A 255 -3.56 -6.42 -5.37
CA TYR A 255 -3.14 -5.03 -5.18
C TYR A 255 -3.19 -4.25 -6.50
N PHE A 256 -2.85 -4.90 -7.61
CA PHE A 256 -2.80 -4.33 -8.96
C PHE A 256 -3.99 -4.73 -9.86
N ASN A 257 -5.03 -5.38 -9.31
CA ASN A 257 -6.14 -5.93 -10.09
C ASN A 257 -5.68 -6.88 -11.22
N LEU A 258 -4.63 -7.69 -10.97
CA LEU A 258 -4.06 -8.58 -11.96
C LEU A 258 -4.94 -9.80 -12.25
N PRO A 259 -5.45 -10.57 -11.26
CA PRO A 259 -6.19 -11.79 -11.53
C PRO A 259 -7.49 -11.53 -12.29
N ALA A 260 -7.89 -12.49 -13.11
CA ALA A 260 -9.26 -12.54 -13.60
C ALA A 260 -10.20 -12.96 -12.46
N GLY A 261 -11.43 -12.43 -12.47
CA GLY A 261 -12.44 -12.82 -11.47
C GLY A 261 -12.85 -14.29 -11.58
N GLY A 262 -13.44 -14.83 -10.51
CA GLY A 262 -14.00 -16.18 -10.45
C GLY A 262 -13.01 -17.23 -9.96
N LYS A 263 -12.22 -17.83 -10.85
CA LYS A 263 -11.33 -18.97 -10.52
C LYS A 263 -10.39 -18.71 -9.34
N PHE A 264 -9.82 -17.52 -9.25
CA PHE A 264 -8.80 -17.16 -8.26
C PHE A 264 -9.39 -16.65 -6.92
N ASP A 265 -10.67 -16.32 -6.89
CA ASP A 265 -11.34 -15.69 -5.74
C ASP A 265 -11.30 -16.57 -4.49
N VAL A 266 -11.23 -17.87 -4.66
CA VAL A 266 -11.14 -18.87 -3.57
C VAL A 266 -9.96 -18.64 -2.63
N ALA A 267 -8.87 -18.01 -3.10
CA ALA A 267 -7.70 -17.68 -2.28
C ALA A 267 -8.07 -16.82 -1.06
N TRP A 268 -9.07 -15.96 -1.20
CA TRP A 268 -9.50 -15.06 -0.13
C TRP A 268 -10.16 -15.76 1.06
N LYS A 269 -10.57 -17.03 0.91
CA LYS A 269 -11.05 -17.83 2.05
C LYS A 269 -10.01 -18.02 3.14
N GLN A 270 -8.73 -17.96 2.80
CA GLN A 270 -7.64 -18.13 3.76
C GLN A 270 -7.50 -16.95 4.75
N ILE A 271 -8.12 -15.79 4.47
CA ILE A 271 -8.09 -14.61 5.36
C ILE A 271 -8.81 -14.86 6.68
N VAL A 272 -9.84 -15.69 6.69
CA VAL A 272 -10.64 -16.00 7.90
C VAL A 272 -10.33 -17.38 8.47
N ASP A 273 -9.49 -18.15 7.81
CA ASP A 273 -9.08 -19.50 8.24
C ASP A 273 -7.96 -19.41 9.28
N GLU A 274 -8.18 -19.95 10.48
CA GLU A 274 -7.18 -19.98 11.57
C GLU A 274 -5.94 -20.82 11.23
N GLY A 275 -6.05 -21.81 10.36
CA GLY A 275 -4.91 -22.50 9.79
C GLY A 275 -4.31 -21.80 8.58
N GLY A 276 -5.02 -20.81 8.00
CA GLY A 276 -4.57 -19.92 6.96
C GLY A 276 -3.81 -18.72 7.55
N PHE A 277 -4.31 -17.51 7.33
CA PHE A 277 -3.64 -16.27 7.74
C PHE A 277 -4.26 -15.60 8.97
N SER A 278 -5.44 -16.07 9.44
CA SER A 278 -6.13 -15.46 10.57
C SER A 278 -5.40 -15.74 11.88
N ALA A 279 -5.01 -14.69 12.60
CA ALA A 279 -4.42 -14.77 13.93
C ALA A 279 -5.04 -13.74 14.87
N PRO A 280 -4.88 -13.88 16.21
CA PRO A 280 -5.47 -12.97 17.19
C PRO A 280 -5.17 -11.49 16.98
N TYR A 281 -3.98 -11.15 16.44
CA TYR A 281 -3.55 -9.75 16.25
C TYR A 281 -3.46 -9.31 14.79
N GLY A 282 -3.94 -10.11 13.84
CA GLY A 282 -3.98 -9.73 12.42
C GLY A 282 -3.62 -10.87 11.48
N LEU A 283 -3.18 -10.51 10.26
CA LEU A 283 -2.84 -11.44 9.21
C LEU A 283 -1.35 -11.81 9.26
N THR A 284 -1.07 -13.10 9.32
CA THR A 284 0.30 -13.63 9.29
C THR A 284 0.91 -13.53 7.89
N THR A 285 2.25 -13.55 7.80
CA THR A 285 2.96 -13.52 6.50
C THR A 285 3.03 -14.89 5.81
N ALA A 286 2.83 -15.98 6.55
CA ALA A 286 2.71 -17.34 6.03
C ALA A 286 1.50 -18.04 6.64
N GLU A 287 0.95 -19.06 5.96
CA GLU A 287 -0.15 -19.85 6.51
C GLU A 287 0.27 -20.60 7.78
N ARG A 288 -0.56 -20.52 8.81
CA ARG A 288 -0.26 -21.04 10.16
C ARG A 288 -0.19 -22.57 10.25
N ARG A 289 -0.80 -23.28 9.30
CA ARG A 289 -0.76 -24.74 9.23
C ARG A 289 0.53 -25.28 8.64
N HIS A 290 1.40 -24.46 8.04
CA HIS A 290 2.61 -24.95 7.41
C HIS A 290 3.62 -25.42 8.47
N PRO A 291 4.29 -26.59 8.29
CA PRO A 291 5.23 -27.12 9.29
C PRO A 291 6.41 -26.18 9.60
N GLU A 292 6.79 -25.34 8.64
CA GLU A 292 7.89 -24.39 8.79
C GLU A 292 7.42 -23.01 9.30
N PHE A 293 6.14 -22.86 9.69
CA PHE A 293 5.64 -21.62 10.26
C PHE A 293 6.44 -21.22 11.49
N ARG A 294 6.99 -19.99 11.51
CA ARG A 294 7.78 -19.42 12.61
C ARG A 294 9.00 -20.26 13.02
N THR A 295 9.66 -20.92 12.07
CA THR A 295 10.84 -21.76 12.36
C THR A 295 12.15 -21.22 11.80
N HIS A 296 12.13 -20.33 10.82
CA HIS A 296 13.31 -19.83 10.11
C HIS A 296 13.82 -18.50 10.66
N GLY A 297 12.91 -17.61 10.95
CA GLY A 297 13.20 -16.20 11.20
C GLY A 297 13.42 -15.80 12.66
N VAL A 298 13.27 -16.72 13.62
CA VAL A 298 13.29 -16.42 15.06
C VAL A 298 14.48 -15.54 15.44
N GLY A 299 14.18 -14.35 15.98
CA GLY A 299 15.17 -13.35 16.38
C GLY A 299 15.83 -12.56 15.24
N LYS A 300 15.42 -12.82 13.98
CA LYS A 300 15.91 -12.12 12.77
C LYS A 300 14.79 -11.26 12.16
N CYS A 301 14.50 -11.45 10.88
CA CYS A 301 13.33 -10.90 10.17
C CYS A 301 12.36 -12.07 9.94
N GLU A 302 11.24 -12.07 10.65
CA GLU A 302 10.37 -13.26 10.78
C GLU A 302 9.23 -13.22 9.74
N TRP A 303 9.61 -13.20 8.45
CA TRP A 303 8.64 -13.29 7.35
C TRP A 303 8.07 -14.69 7.13
N ASP A 304 8.51 -15.64 7.93
CA ASP A 304 8.00 -17.01 7.98
C ASP A 304 6.74 -17.17 8.85
N GLY A 305 6.05 -16.06 9.19
CA GLY A 305 4.78 -16.14 9.90
C GLY A 305 4.42 -14.97 10.82
N ALA A 306 5.36 -14.11 11.24
CA ALA A 306 5.02 -12.95 12.05
C ALA A 306 4.10 -11.97 11.30
N ILE A 307 3.40 -11.09 12.03
CA ILE A 307 2.59 -10.03 11.42
C ILE A 307 3.50 -8.85 11.08
N TRP A 308 3.51 -8.47 9.81
CA TRP A 308 4.24 -7.33 9.31
C TRP A 308 3.28 -6.25 8.81
N PRO A 309 3.32 -5.02 9.32
CA PRO A 309 2.50 -3.91 8.78
C PRO A 309 2.68 -3.71 7.28
N PHE A 310 3.89 -3.97 6.76
CA PHE A 310 4.16 -3.96 5.32
C PHE A 310 3.22 -4.92 4.55
N ALA A 311 3.18 -6.18 4.97
CA ALA A 311 2.33 -7.19 4.36
C ALA A 311 0.84 -6.94 4.62
N SER A 312 0.48 -6.51 5.84
CA SER A 312 -0.91 -6.15 6.19
C SER A 312 -1.42 -5.04 5.27
N ALA A 313 -0.62 -3.99 5.04
CA ALA A 313 -0.99 -2.90 4.14
C ALA A 313 -1.21 -3.39 2.70
N GLN A 314 -0.32 -4.24 2.17
CA GLN A 314 -0.48 -4.79 0.82
C GLN A 314 -1.69 -5.71 0.71
N THR A 315 -1.90 -6.59 1.67
CA THR A 315 -3.02 -7.52 1.68
C THR A 315 -4.36 -6.79 1.80
N LEU A 316 -4.47 -5.80 2.69
CA LEU A 316 -5.71 -5.02 2.88
C LEU A 316 -6.02 -4.12 1.67
N THR A 317 -4.99 -3.57 1.01
CA THR A 317 -5.20 -2.85 -0.27
C THR A 317 -5.73 -3.80 -1.35
N GLY A 318 -5.11 -4.98 -1.49
CA GLY A 318 -5.58 -6.02 -2.42
C GLY A 318 -7.01 -6.49 -2.10
N MET A 319 -7.33 -6.63 -0.81
CA MET A 319 -8.66 -7.00 -0.33
C MET A 319 -9.71 -5.93 -0.67
N ALA A 320 -9.41 -4.65 -0.43
CA ALA A 320 -10.30 -3.54 -0.80
C ALA A 320 -10.50 -3.48 -2.32
N ASN A 321 -9.45 -3.69 -3.11
CA ASN A 321 -9.54 -3.78 -4.57
C ASN A 321 -10.40 -4.96 -5.01
N PHE A 322 -10.21 -6.14 -4.40
CA PHE A 322 -11.03 -7.32 -4.70
C PHE A 322 -12.52 -7.06 -4.44
N MET A 323 -12.84 -6.49 -3.28
CA MET A 323 -14.23 -6.18 -2.91
C MET A 323 -14.87 -5.10 -3.78
N ASN A 324 -14.08 -4.15 -4.30
CA ASN A 324 -14.59 -3.05 -5.12
C ASN A 324 -14.64 -3.35 -6.61
N ASN A 325 -13.69 -4.13 -7.14
CA ASN A 325 -13.45 -4.22 -8.58
C ASN A 325 -13.82 -5.59 -9.17
N TYR A 326 -14.20 -6.56 -8.33
CA TYR A 326 -14.58 -7.90 -8.77
C TYR A 326 -16.01 -8.24 -8.35
N PRO A 327 -16.81 -8.91 -9.24
CA PRO A 327 -18.06 -9.50 -8.82
C PRO A 327 -17.76 -10.71 -7.93
N GLN A 328 -17.85 -10.56 -6.63
CA GLN A 328 -17.46 -11.57 -5.66
C GLN A 328 -18.50 -11.77 -4.54
N SER A 329 -18.47 -12.92 -3.88
CA SER A 329 -19.28 -13.26 -2.72
C SER A 329 -18.47 -13.94 -1.59
N VAL A 330 -17.14 -13.88 -1.70
CA VAL A 330 -16.23 -14.57 -0.76
C VAL A 330 -16.00 -13.75 0.50
N LEU A 331 -15.86 -12.43 0.33
CA LEU A 331 -15.62 -11.49 1.41
C LEU A 331 -16.81 -10.57 1.63
N SER A 332 -17.02 -10.17 2.87
CA SER A 332 -18.00 -9.16 3.27
C SER A 332 -17.34 -7.97 3.94
N ASP A 333 -18.06 -6.84 4.02
CA ASP A 333 -17.57 -5.64 4.72
C ASP A 333 -17.21 -5.95 6.18
N SER A 334 -17.91 -6.89 6.82
CA SER A 334 -17.58 -7.32 8.18
C SER A 334 -16.21 -7.96 8.30
N VAL A 335 -15.77 -8.71 7.28
CA VAL A 335 -14.44 -9.32 7.25
C VAL A 335 -13.38 -8.23 7.07
N TYR A 336 -13.57 -7.33 6.11
CA TYR A 336 -12.63 -6.21 5.90
C TYR A 336 -12.52 -5.33 7.15
N PHE A 337 -13.66 -4.94 7.70
CA PHE A 337 -13.72 -4.10 8.89
C PHE A 337 -13.01 -4.76 10.08
N ARG A 338 -13.22 -6.06 10.30
CA ARG A 338 -12.53 -6.79 11.37
C ARG A 338 -11.01 -6.82 11.19
N GLN A 339 -10.53 -6.98 9.96
CA GLN A 339 -9.09 -6.91 9.69
C GLN A 339 -8.51 -5.52 9.95
N MET A 340 -9.26 -4.46 9.65
CA MET A 340 -8.86 -3.10 9.99
C MET A 340 -8.87 -2.86 11.52
N GLU A 341 -9.86 -3.41 12.25
CA GLU A 341 -9.86 -3.37 13.73
C GLU A 341 -8.60 -4.03 14.29
N LEU A 342 -8.25 -5.23 13.82
CA LEU A 342 -7.04 -5.94 14.23
C LEU A 342 -5.77 -5.14 13.89
N TYR A 343 -5.74 -4.50 12.73
CA TYR A 343 -4.62 -3.65 12.35
C TYR A 343 -4.45 -2.46 13.30
N VAL A 344 -5.54 -1.80 13.68
CA VAL A 344 -5.54 -0.72 14.69
C VAL A 344 -5.10 -1.27 16.05
N GLU A 345 -5.73 -2.36 16.54
CA GLU A 345 -5.45 -2.97 17.84
C GLU A 345 -3.98 -3.40 17.98
N SER A 346 -3.36 -3.84 16.88
CA SER A 346 -1.96 -4.26 16.85
C SER A 346 -0.96 -3.10 16.95
N GLN A 347 -1.36 -1.86 16.65
CA GLN A 347 -0.44 -0.70 16.63
C GLN A 347 -0.31 -0.02 18.00
N TYR A 348 -0.19 -0.82 19.04
CA TYR A 348 0.09 -0.35 20.41
C TYR A 348 1.26 -1.14 21.02
N HIS A 349 2.04 -0.46 21.84
CA HIS A 349 3.10 -1.08 22.64
C HIS A 349 3.04 -0.52 24.05
N ARG A 350 2.92 -1.39 25.04
CA ARG A 350 2.79 -0.98 26.45
C ARG A 350 1.70 0.08 26.67
N GLY A 351 0.55 -0.10 26.02
CA GLY A 351 -0.62 0.77 26.14
C GLY A 351 -0.51 2.15 25.48
N ARG A 352 0.49 2.37 24.61
CA ARG A 352 0.67 3.61 23.85
C ARG A 352 0.69 3.35 22.36
N PRO A 353 0.19 4.27 21.51
CA PRO A 353 0.33 4.17 20.08
C PRO A 353 1.78 3.91 19.68
N TYR A 354 1.95 2.92 18.82
CA TYR A 354 3.27 2.47 18.40
C TYR A 354 3.17 1.88 16.98
N ILE A 355 4.17 2.12 16.19
CA ILE A 355 4.37 1.42 14.92
C ILE A 355 5.79 0.90 14.90
N GLY A 356 5.92 -0.42 14.75
CA GLY A 356 7.19 -1.13 14.72
C GLY A 356 7.38 -1.91 13.44
N GLU A 357 8.37 -2.77 13.45
CA GLU A 357 8.77 -3.57 12.29
C GLU A 357 7.83 -4.76 12.09
N TYR A 358 7.68 -5.62 13.10
CA TYR A 358 6.79 -6.78 13.08
C TYR A 358 6.45 -7.24 14.50
N LEU A 359 5.37 -7.99 14.62
CA LEU A 359 4.83 -8.42 15.91
C LEU A 359 4.45 -9.90 15.90
N ASP A 360 4.42 -10.47 17.09
CA ASP A 360 3.95 -11.83 17.35
C ASP A 360 2.45 -11.94 17.12
N GLU A 361 2.02 -12.94 16.37
CA GLU A 361 0.65 -13.10 15.91
C GLU A 361 -0.32 -13.53 16.99
N VAL A 362 0.18 -14.08 18.12
CA VAL A 362 -0.64 -14.58 19.23
C VAL A 362 -0.74 -13.58 20.36
N THR A 363 0.37 -12.92 20.68
CA THR A 363 0.47 -12.02 21.84
C THR A 363 0.36 -10.55 21.48
N GLY A 364 0.52 -10.19 20.21
CA GLY A 364 0.60 -8.80 19.78
C GLY A 364 1.87 -8.06 20.22
N TYR A 365 2.85 -8.77 20.78
CA TYR A 365 4.10 -8.18 21.21
C TYR A 365 4.98 -7.82 20.02
N TRP A 366 5.43 -6.58 19.96
CA TRP A 366 6.38 -6.13 18.93
C TRP A 366 7.74 -6.78 19.18
N LEU A 367 8.15 -7.70 18.32
CA LEU A 367 9.32 -8.56 18.51
C LEU A 367 10.65 -7.81 18.53
N LYS A 368 10.66 -6.58 18.01
CA LYS A 368 11.78 -5.62 18.17
C LYS A 368 11.35 -4.32 18.81
N GLY A 369 10.22 -4.30 19.50
CA GLY A 369 9.59 -3.10 20.02
C GLY A 369 10.42 -2.30 21.01
N ASP A 370 11.31 -2.94 21.76
CA ASP A 370 12.20 -2.28 22.71
C ASP A 370 13.50 -1.74 22.07
N GLN A 371 13.73 -2.01 20.77
CA GLN A 371 14.87 -1.48 20.06
C GLN A 371 14.53 -0.09 19.48
N GLU A 372 15.41 0.89 19.70
CA GLU A 372 15.22 2.25 19.20
C GLU A 372 14.98 2.30 17.68
N ARG A 373 15.66 1.44 16.93
CA ARG A 373 15.51 1.36 15.45
C ARG A 373 14.09 1.02 15.00
N SER A 374 13.33 0.30 15.82
CA SER A 374 11.98 -0.16 15.51
C SER A 374 10.90 0.89 15.78
N ARG A 375 11.22 1.99 16.46
CA ARG A 375 10.23 3.02 16.79
C ARG A 375 9.85 3.84 15.57
N TYR A 376 8.54 4.04 15.39
CA TYR A 376 7.97 4.82 14.29
C TYR A 376 8.38 4.27 12.91
N TYR A 377 8.38 2.96 12.76
CA TYR A 377 8.81 2.31 11.52
C TYR A 377 7.90 2.70 10.35
N ASN A 378 8.49 3.26 9.28
CA ASN A 378 7.73 3.83 8.16
C ASN A 378 7.86 2.95 6.90
N HIS A 379 7.16 1.82 6.86
CA HIS A 379 7.20 0.88 5.73
C HIS A 379 5.82 0.30 5.39
N SER A 380 4.74 1.03 5.73
CA SER A 380 3.38 0.55 5.55
C SER A 380 2.40 1.69 5.37
N THR A 381 1.28 1.44 4.75
CA THR A 381 0.13 2.34 4.72
C THR A 381 -0.86 1.98 5.83
N PHE A 382 -1.57 2.96 6.32
CA PHE A 382 -2.71 2.82 7.23
C PHE A 382 -3.74 3.90 6.92
N ASN A 383 -3.32 5.17 6.81
CA ASN A 383 -4.21 6.28 6.53
C ASN A 383 -4.82 6.15 5.13
N ASP A 384 -4.03 5.70 4.17
CA ASP A 384 -4.54 5.34 2.83
C ASP A 384 -5.66 4.28 2.90
N LEU A 385 -5.52 3.28 3.78
CA LEU A 385 -6.54 2.24 3.98
C LEU A 385 -7.81 2.75 4.68
N ILE A 386 -7.69 3.72 5.58
CA ILE A 386 -8.86 4.42 6.14
C ILE A 386 -9.60 5.15 5.01
N ILE A 387 -8.86 5.89 4.18
CA ILE A 387 -9.42 6.74 3.13
C ILE A 387 -10.01 5.87 2.00
N THR A 388 -9.25 4.93 1.45
CA THR A 388 -9.64 4.16 0.26
C THR A 388 -10.42 2.89 0.56
N GLY A 389 -10.32 2.36 1.78
CA GLY A 389 -11.01 1.16 2.21
C GLY A 389 -12.23 1.46 3.08
N LEU A 390 -12.04 1.91 4.33
CA LEU A 390 -13.17 2.12 5.25
C LEU A 390 -14.10 3.24 4.79
N VAL A 391 -13.57 4.43 4.51
CA VAL A 391 -14.37 5.54 3.95
C VAL A 391 -14.68 5.28 2.48
N GLY A 392 -13.77 4.61 1.79
CA GLY A 392 -13.99 4.06 0.47
C GLY A 392 -13.84 5.07 -0.69
N LEU A 393 -13.09 6.16 -0.53
CA LEU A 393 -12.76 7.05 -1.64
C LEU A 393 -11.87 6.30 -2.63
N ARG A 394 -12.38 6.06 -3.84
CA ARG A 394 -11.71 5.32 -4.91
C ARG A 394 -11.19 6.30 -5.96
N PRO A 395 -9.87 6.62 -5.97
CA PRO A 395 -9.31 7.57 -6.93
C PRO A 395 -9.53 7.15 -8.37
N ARG A 396 -9.98 8.10 -9.20
CA ARG A 396 -10.36 7.89 -10.60
C ARG A 396 -9.52 8.76 -11.53
N ILE A 397 -9.51 8.39 -12.81
CA ILE A 397 -8.82 9.12 -13.88
C ILE A 397 -9.68 10.24 -14.48
N ASP A 398 -10.98 10.13 -14.30
CA ASP A 398 -12.00 11.10 -14.78
C ASP A 398 -12.38 12.10 -13.67
N ASP A 399 -13.13 13.13 -14.05
CA ASP A 399 -13.60 14.18 -13.16
C ASP A 399 -14.82 13.73 -12.33
N MET A 400 -14.71 12.53 -11.71
CA MET A 400 -15.75 11.93 -10.87
C MET A 400 -15.19 11.57 -9.50
N VAL A 401 -16.03 11.66 -8.49
CA VAL A 401 -15.78 11.14 -7.15
C VAL A 401 -16.53 9.82 -6.99
N GLU A 402 -15.82 8.77 -6.63
CA GLU A 402 -16.39 7.47 -6.29
C GLU A 402 -16.10 7.14 -4.83
N VAL A 403 -17.16 6.85 -4.08
CA VAL A 403 -17.07 6.44 -2.66
C VAL A 403 -17.82 5.14 -2.49
N ASN A 404 -17.20 4.14 -1.85
CA ASN A 404 -17.84 2.87 -1.49
C ASN A 404 -17.31 2.40 -0.12
N PRO A 405 -17.90 2.83 1.00
CA PRO A 405 -17.42 2.47 2.33
C PRO A 405 -17.50 0.96 2.59
N LEU A 406 -16.40 0.37 3.06
CA LEU A 406 -16.35 -1.03 3.48
C LEU A 406 -16.61 -1.14 5.00
N ILE A 407 -17.72 -0.57 5.44
CA ILE A 407 -18.17 -0.54 6.83
C ILE A 407 -19.50 -1.30 6.90
N PRO A 408 -19.58 -2.40 7.69
CA PRO A 408 -20.81 -3.15 7.81
C PRO A 408 -21.93 -2.33 8.48
N GLU A 409 -23.16 -2.59 8.06
CA GLU A 409 -24.33 -1.91 8.60
C GLU A 409 -24.37 -1.99 10.14
N GLY A 410 -24.64 -0.86 10.80
CA GLY A 410 -24.75 -0.76 12.25
C GLY A 410 -23.41 -0.74 13.02
N LYS A 411 -22.26 -0.80 12.35
CA LYS A 411 -20.96 -0.71 13.02
C LYS A 411 -20.62 0.73 13.43
N TRP A 412 -20.74 1.67 12.50
CA TRP A 412 -20.61 3.10 12.76
C TRP A 412 -21.89 3.81 12.38
N ASP A 413 -22.43 4.58 13.31
CA ASP A 413 -23.61 5.42 13.03
C ASP A 413 -23.23 6.74 12.34
N TRP A 414 -21.93 7.08 12.33
CA TRP A 414 -21.41 8.26 11.68
C TRP A 414 -19.91 8.16 11.40
N PHE A 415 -19.42 8.89 10.41
CA PHE A 415 -18.04 9.27 10.19
C PHE A 415 -17.95 10.53 9.34
N CYS A 416 -16.84 11.23 9.43
CA CYS A 416 -16.49 12.31 8.52
C CYS A 416 -15.02 12.19 8.11
N LEU A 417 -14.78 12.32 6.82
CA LEU A 417 -13.44 12.53 6.24
C LEU A 417 -13.49 13.86 5.49
N ASP A 418 -12.74 14.82 5.98
CA ASP A 418 -12.75 16.22 5.51
C ASP A 418 -11.38 16.67 5.06
N ASN A 419 -11.32 17.85 4.42
CA ASN A 419 -10.08 18.48 3.99
C ASN A 419 -9.27 17.64 2.98
N ILE A 420 -9.93 16.84 2.16
CA ILE A 420 -9.26 16.04 1.12
C ILE A 420 -9.03 16.92 -0.12
N LEU A 421 -7.78 17.08 -0.54
CA LEU A 421 -7.47 17.69 -1.83
C LEU A 421 -7.51 16.61 -2.91
N TYR A 422 -8.50 16.71 -3.82
CA TYR A 422 -8.73 15.73 -4.88
C TYR A 422 -9.00 16.46 -6.20
N HIS A 423 -8.16 16.24 -7.22
CA HIS A 423 -8.20 16.93 -8.53
C HIS A 423 -8.32 18.46 -8.42
N GLY A 424 -7.71 19.06 -7.40
CA GLY A 424 -7.76 20.50 -7.15
C GLY A 424 -8.98 20.99 -6.37
N HIS A 425 -9.95 20.11 -6.08
CA HIS A 425 -11.14 20.39 -5.28
C HIS A 425 -10.99 19.94 -3.83
N ASN A 426 -11.72 20.57 -2.93
CA ASN A 426 -11.77 20.16 -1.53
C ASN A 426 -12.99 19.24 -1.31
N LEU A 427 -12.73 17.98 -0.98
CA LEU A 427 -13.78 17.01 -0.71
C LEU A 427 -14.03 16.86 0.78
N THR A 428 -15.32 16.65 1.12
CA THR A 428 -15.79 16.19 2.42
C THR A 428 -16.72 14.98 2.19
N ILE A 429 -16.45 13.86 2.87
CA ILE A 429 -17.27 12.65 2.81
C ILE A 429 -17.86 12.41 4.19
N ILE A 430 -19.19 12.37 4.27
CA ILE A 430 -19.95 12.28 5.52
C ILE A 430 -20.89 11.09 5.47
N TRP A 431 -20.84 10.26 6.50
CA TRP A 431 -21.90 9.33 6.85
C TRP A 431 -22.58 9.79 8.13
N ASP A 432 -23.88 9.99 8.11
CA ASP A 432 -24.69 10.37 9.26
C ASP A 432 -26.02 9.61 9.20
N LYS A 433 -26.11 8.53 9.97
CA LYS A 433 -27.19 7.55 9.89
C LYS A 433 -28.57 8.17 10.06
N ASP A 434 -28.71 9.17 10.92
CA ASP A 434 -29.98 9.85 11.21
C ASP A 434 -29.99 11.35 10.85
N GLY A 435 -28.87 11.89 10.43
CA GLY A 435 -28.69 13.29 10.04
C GLY A 435 -28.55 14.28 11.20
N SER A 436 -28.49 13.82 12.43
CA SER A 436 -28.47 14.67 13.62
C SER A 436 -27.10 15.28 13.95
N ARG A 437 -26.02 14.64 13.50
CA ARG A 437 -24.65 15.02 13.89
C ARG A 437 -24.06 16.15 13.04
N TYR A 438 -24.10 15.99 11.72
CA TYR A 438 -23.46 16.94 10.80
C TYR A 438 -24.43 17.94 10.18
N HIS A 439 -25.72 17.76 10.38
CA HIS A 439 -26.78 18.62 9.82
C HIS A 439 -26.73 18.77 8.29
N GLN A 440 -26.17 17.75 7.61
CA GLN A 440 -26.13 17.65 6.15
C GLN A 440 -27.24 16.73 5.58
N GLY A 441 -28.16 16.31 6.45
CA GLY A 441 -29.19 15.32 6.16
C GLY A 441 -28.72 13.89 6.49
N LYS A 442 -29.68 12.97 6.56
CA LYS A 442 -29.46 11.54 6.80
C LYS A 442 -28.68 10.92 5.63
N GLY A 443 -27.77 9.98 5.90
CA GLY A 443 -27.17 9.13 4.90
C GLY A 443 -25.72 9.47 4.55
N LEU A 444 -25.22 8.90 3.44
CA LEU A 444 -23.89 9.14 2.89
C LEU A 444 -23.92 10.36 1.96
N SER A 445 -23.12 11.35 2.22
CA SER A 445 -23.03 12.57 1.42
C SER A 445 -21.59 12.85 1.00
N VAL A 446 -21.42 13.31 -0.24
CA VAL A 446 -20.16 13.84 -0.77
C VAL A 446 -20.36 15.33 -1.04
N LEU A 447 -19.48 16.16 -0.47
CA LEU A 447 -19.43 17.59 -0.73
C LEU A 447 -18.16 17.89 -1.54
N VAL A 448 -18.31 18.71 -2.58
CA VAL A 448 -17.22 19.27 -3.39
C VAL A 448 -17.22 20.78 -3.18
N ASP A 449 -16.11 21.33 -2.68
CA ASP A 449 -15.98 22.75 -2.33
C ASP A 449 -17.14 23.27 -1.45
N GLY A 450 -17.55 22.43 -0.48
CA GLY A 450 -18.62 22.71 0.47
C GLY A 450 -20.04 22.57 -0.09
N LYS A 451 -20.21 22.18 -1.36
CA LYS A 451 -21.52 21.96 -1.98
C LYS A 451 -21.79 20.45 -2.12
N LYS A 452 -23.01 20.02 -1.78
CA LYS A 452 -23.40 18.62 -1.91
C LYS A 452 -23.45 18.21 -3.39
N ALA A 453 -22.55 17.30 -3.78
CA ALA A 453 -22.42 16.76 -5.12
C ALA A 453 -23.14 15.38 -5.27
N GLY A 454 -23.18 14.60 -4.21
CA GLY A 454 -23.79 13.27 -4.22
C GLY A 454 -24.39 12.88 -2.89
N HIS A 455 -25.38 11.94 -2.92
CA HIS A 455 -26.05 11.47 -1.72
C HIS A 455 -26.65 10.07 -1.90
N LEU A 456 -26.62 9.27 -0.83
CA LEU A 456 -27.35 8.02 -0.66
C LEU A 456 -27.95 7.95 0.75
N ASP A 457 -29.13 7.37 0.90
CA ASP A 457 -29.79 7.19 2.23
C ASP A 457 -29.10 6.14 3.10
N THR A 458 -28.31 5.24 2.50
CA THR A 458 -27.60 4.15 3.16
C THR A 458 -26.15 4.13 2.75
N LEU A 459 -25.30 3.38 3.47
CA LEU A 459 -23.93 3.08 3.01
C LEU A 459 -24.00 2.27 1.70
N GLY A 460 -23.12 2.59 0.76
CA GLY A 460 -23.06 1.94 -0.53
C GLY A 460 -22.21 2.73 -1.53
N ARG A 461 -22.15 2.24 -2.77
CA ARG A 461 -21.37 2.86 -3.83
C ARG A 461 -22.06 4.11 -4.36
N LEU A 462 -21.44 5.24 -4.21
CA LEU A 462 -21.88 6.55 -4.69
C LEU A 462 -20.85 7.07 -5.71
N ILE A 463 -21.32 7.47 -6.88
CA ILE A 463 -20.51 8.15 -7.90
C ILE A 463 -21.19 9.47 -8.21
N CYS A 464 -20.43 10.57 -8.15
CA CYS A 464 -20.93 11.91 -8.44
C CYS A 464 -19.85 12.74 -9.16
N PRO A 465 -20.22 13.83 -9.87
CA PRO A 465 -19.25 14.71 -10.50
C PRO A 465 -18.45 15.52 -9.46
N LEU A 466 -17.27 16.00 -9.89
CA LEU A 466 -16.49 17.02 -9.19
C LEU A 466 -17.09 18.41 -9.35
#